data_ba24c6a08710133b8d1a26321c523011
#
_entry.id   ba24c6a08710133b8d1a26321c523011
#
_cell.length_a   1.000
_cell.length_b   1.000
_cell.length_c   1.000
_cell.angle_alpha   90.00
_cell.angle_beta   90.00
_cell.angle_gamma   90.00
#
_symmetry.space_group_name_H-M   'P 1'
#
loop_
_entity.id
_entity.type
_entity.pdbx_description
1 polymer ?
#
loop_
_entity_poly.entity_id
_entity_poly.type
_entity_poly.pdbx_seq_one_letter_code
_entity_poly.pdbx_strand_id
1 'polypeptide(L)'
;LKQAYPRGHKLMKRLFKRFDYRHAFEWFEENGVPLVTQDDQCVFPQSQDSHSIIDCLVNTAKELGVKILCNHCLTAITEMEDSTLLLDFKGGKQLAFDRVAITTGSHPRIENFKHLSDLGHAIETPIPALFTFNIADKAFKELMGTVVEPVYTSIPGTKFKAEGPLLITHWGMSGPAVLKLSSHSARHLHENNYQVKIAVNWVHETNRSLVEENIRGIIANPQKQLASIRPYYLPSRLWLYLIQKMGYAPEKKWAEMGKKGSNLLIET
;
A
#
# COMPACT_ATOMS: atom_id res chain seq x y z
N LEU A 1 2.13 -15.24 1.02
CA LEU A 1 3.38 -14.65 1.49
C LEU A 1 4.09 -13.82 0.40
N LYS A 2 4.25 -14.38 -0.83
CA LYS A 2 4.90 -13.66 -1.95
C LYS A 2 4.17 -12.38 -2.37
N GLN A 3 2.85 -12.34 -2.25
CA GLN A 3 2.05 -11.14 -2.54
C GLN A 3 2.28 -10.04 -1.50
N ALA A 4 2.28 -10.39 -0.21
CA ALA A 4 2.51 -9.42 0.87
C ALA A 4 3.99 -8.98 0.98
N TYR A 5 4.92 -9.88 0.61
CA TYR A 5 6.37 -9.63 0.65
C TYR A 5 6.96 -9.84 -0.74
N PRO A 6 6.79 -8.92 -1.69
CA PRO A 6 7.30 -9.06 -3.07
C PRO A 6 8.82 -9.19 -3.11
N ARG A 7 9.51 -8.67 -2.09
CA ARG A 7 10.95 -8.84 -1.83
C ARG A 7 11.14 -9.46 -0.45
N GLY A 8 12.16 -10.32 -0.29
CA GLY A 8 12.48 -10.94 1.00
C GLY A 8 11.56 -12.10 1.43
N HIS A 9 10.59 -12.54 0.61
CA HIS A 9 9.64 -13.61 0.98
C HIS A 9 10.30 -14.94 1.36
N LYS A 10 11.49 -15.26 0.80
CA LYS A 10 12.24 -16.47 1.17
C LYS A 10 12.79 -16.39 2.60
N LEU A 11 13.28 -15.21 3.01
CA LEU A 11 13.71 -14.95 4.39
C LEU A 11 12.51 -15.01 5.33
N MET A 12 11.43 -14.31 5.02
CA MET A 12 10.20 -14.33 5.83
C MET A 12 9.65 -15.74 6.00
N LYS A 13 9.68 -16.57 4.95
CA LYS A 13 9.27 -17.98 5.05
C LYS A 13 10.09 -18.77 6.07
N ARG A 14 11.39 -18.47 6.24
CA ARG A 14 12.25 -19.11 7.25
C ARG A 14 11.95 -18.60 8.65
N LEU A 15 11.79 -17.28 8.80
CA LEU A 15 11.50 -16.65 10.08
C LEU A 15 10.15 -17.08 10.63
N PHE A 16 9.12 -17.13 9.80
CA PHE A 16 7.76 -17.56 10.17
C PHE A 16 7.64 -19.04 10.58
N LYS A 17 8.66 -19.86 10.33
CA LYS A 17 8.72 -21.19 10.92
C LYS A 17 9.02 -21.18 12.42
N ARG A 18 9.61 -20.08 12.94
CA ARG A 18 9.97 -19.92 14.36
C ARG A 18 8.99 -19.04 15.11
N PHE A 19 8.54 -17.96 14.45
CA PHE A 19 7.60 -17.01 15.03
C PHE A 19 6.76 -16.42 13.90
N ASP A 20 5.44 -16.61 13.95
CA ASP A 20 4.48 -16.07 12.99
C ASP A 20 3.31 -15.38 13.72
N TYR A 21 2.28 -15.01 12.96
CA TYR A 21 1.11 -14.32 13.53
C TYR A 21 0.40 -15.12 14.63
N ARG A 22 0.39 -16.45 14.59
CA ARG A 22 -0.24 -17.30 15.61
C ARG A 22 0.44 -17.13 16.96
N HIS A 23 1.76 -17.17 16.97
CA HIS A 23 2.53 -16.92 18.19
C HIS A 23 2.31 -15.49 18.72
N ALA A 24 2.14 -14.50 17.84
CA ALA A 24 1.82 -13.14 18.26
C ALA A 24 0.41 -13.07 18.87
N PHE A 25 -0.59 -13.77 18.28
CA PHE A 25 -1.93 -13.86 18.83
C PHE A 25 -1.91 -14.48 20.24
N GLU A 26 -1.36 -15.69 20.36
CA GLU A 26 -1.24 -16.42 21.62
C GLU A 26 -0.58 -15.54 22.68
N TRP A 27 0.53 -14.87 22.34
CA TRP A 27 1.24 -14.00 23.26
C TRP A 27 0.39 -12.85 23.81
N PHE A 28 -0.35 -12.13 22.93
CA PHE A 28 -1.20 -11.03 23.37
C PHE A 28 -2.39 -11.52 24.19
N GLU A 29 -3.03 -12.63 23.82
CA GLU A 29 -4.13 -13.22 24.56
C GLU A 29 -3.68 -13.70 25.94
N GLU A 30 -2.53 -14.39 26.04
CA GLU A 30 -1.93 -14.82 27.32
C GLU A 30 -1.56 -13.64 28.22
N ASN A 31 -1.24 -12.49 27.65
CA ASN A 31 -0.95 -11.25 28.38
C ASN A 31 -2.19 -10.33 28.54
N GLY A 32 -3.40 -10.89 28.41
CA GLY A 32 -4.65 -10.21 28.74
C GLY A 32 -5.19 -9.23 27.69
N VAL A 33 -4.72 -9.32 26.44
CA VAL A 33 -5.23 -8.51 25.33
C VAL A 33 -5.92 -9.38 24.29
N PRO A 34 -7.26 -9.57 24.40
CA PRO A 34 -8.03 -10.28 23.39
C PRO A 34 -7.95 -9.56 22.04
N LEU A 35 -7.76 -10.35 20.96
CA LEU A 35 -7.64 -9.85 19.60
C LEU A 35 -8.87 -10.22 18.76
N VAL A 36 -9.18 -9.40 17.75
CA VAL A 36 -10.23 -9.64 16.77
C VAL A 36 -9.66 -9.50 15.37
N THR A 37 -10.00 -10.46 14.49
CA THR A 37 -9.69 -10.39 13.06
C THR A 37 -10.89 -9.83 12.32
N GLN A 38 -10.70 -8.75 11.59
CA GLN A 38 -11.73 -8.14 10.74
C GLN A 38 -11.86 -8.86 9.38
N ASP A 39 -12.90 -8.56 8.61
CA ASP A 39 -13.18 -9.21 7.32
C ASP A 39 -12.05 -9.03 6.30
N ASP A 40 -11.31 -7.92 6.37
CA ASP A 40 -10.13 -7.64 5.55
C ASP A 40 -8.84 -8.35 6.03
N GLN A 41 -8.97 -9.24 7.02
CA GLN A 41 -7.87 -9.96 7.68
C GLN A 41 -6.92 -9.06 8.50
N CYS A 42 -7.29 -7.81 8.76
CA CYS A 42 -6.58 -6.98 9.72
C CYS A 42 -6.93 -7.38 11.16
N VAL A 43 -5.94 -7.32 12.05
CA VAL A 43 -6.07 -7.73 13.44
C VAL A 43 -5.96 -6.52 14.36
N PHE A 44 -6.91 -6.40 15.27
CA PHE A 44 -6.98 -5.32 16.24
C PHE A 44 -7.25 -5.86 17.64
N PRO A 45 -6.91 -5.11 18.70
CA PRO A 45 -7.41 -5.45 20.04
C PRO A 45 -8.93 -5.35 20.05
N GLN A 46 -9.59 -6.25 20.77
CA GLN A 46 -11.05 -6.24 20.89
C GLN A 46 -11.59 -4.92 21.49
N SER A 47 -10.80 -4.23 22.30
CA SER A 47 -11.10 -2.90 22.83
C SER A 47 -11.16 -1.81 21.77
N GLN A 48 -10.65 -2.04 20.56
CA GLN A 48 -10.44 -1.04 19.49
C GLN A 48 -9.58 0.18 19.94
N ASP A 49 -8.83 0.03 21.04
CA ASP A 49 -7.92 1.03 21.57
C ASP A 49 -6.47 0.54 21.46
N SER A 50 -5.64 1.27 20.73
CA SER A 50 -4.21 0.96 20.57
C SER A 50 -3.43 0.97 21.88
N HIS A 51 -3.91 1.70 22.91
CA HIS A 51 -3.29 1.70 24.24
C HIS A 51 -3.28 0.31 24.88
N SER A 52 -4.27 -0.55 24.61
CA SER A 52 -4.27 -1.93 25.08
C SER A 52 -3.01 -2.70 24.67
N ILE A 53 -2.54 -2.48 23.44
CA ILE A 53 -1.31 -3.08 22.91
C ILE A 53 -0.07 -2.45 23.55
N ILE A 54 -0.04 -1.12 23.65
CA ILE A 54 1.08 -0.36 24.21
C ILE A 54 1.28 -0.73 25.68
N ASP A 55 0.21 -0.70 26.46
CA ASP A 55 0.23 -0.96 27.89
C ASP A 55 0.63 -2.42 28.18
N CYS A 56 0.12 -3.38 27.40
CA CYS A 56 0.53 -4.77 27.49
C CYS A 56 2.04 -4.92 27.31
N LEU A 57 2.62 -4.38 26.23
CA LEU A 57 4.05 -4.47 25.95
C LEU A 57 4.89 -3.78 27.03
N VAL A 58 4.50 -2.57 27.45
CA VAL A 58 5.25 -1.78 28.45
C VAL A 58 5.18 -2.42 29.84
N ASN A 59 4.01 -2.90 30.26
CA ASN A 59 3.84 -3.51 31.58
C ASN A 59 4.57 -4.85 31.66
N THR A 60 4.42 -5.71 30.65
CA THR A 60 5.15 -6.98 30.59
C THR A 60 6.67 -6.77 30.61
N ALA A 61 7.17 -5.76 29.85
CA ALA A 61 8.57 -5.41 29.88
C ALA A 61 9.04 -4.99 31.30
N LYS A 62 8.24 -4.18 32.02
CA LYS A 62 8.55 -3.77 33.39
C LYS A 62 8.53 -4.95 34.37
N GLU A 63 7.55 -5.83 34.28
CA GLU A 63 7.41 -7.02 35.11
C GLU A 63 8.60 -7.97 34.95
N LEU A 64 9.11 -8.08 33.72
CA LEU A 64 10.30 -8.85 33.38
C LEU A 64 11.62 -8.12 33.69
N GLY A 65 11.58 -6.95 34.31
CA GLY A 65 12.78 -6.18 34.70
C GLY A 65 13.50 -5.49 33.53
N VAL A 66 12.87 -5.39 32.35
CA VAL A 66 13.45 -4.69 31.20
C VAL A 66 13.53 -3.18 31.47
N LYS A 67 14.70 -2.60 31.30
CA LYS A 67 14.92 -1.14 31.44
C LYS A 67 14.59 -0.44 30.13
N ILE A 68 13.57 0.39 30.12
CA ILE A 68 13.20 1.22 28.98
C ILE A 68 13.88 2.58 29.14
N LEU A 69 14.81 2.89 28.23
CA LEU A 69 15.57 4.16 28.23
C LEU A 69 15.09 5.03 27.05
N CYS A 70 14.28 6.03 27.33
CA CYS A 70 13.86 7.01 26.32
C CYS A 70 14.98 8.02 26.03
N ASN A 71 14.87 8.74 24.91
CA ASN A 71 15.82 9.77 24.48
C ASN A 71 17.27 9.26 24.26
N HIS A 72 17.43 7.98 23.95
CA HIS A 72 18.70 7.36 23.62
C HIS A 72 18.75 7.08 22.11
N CYS A 73 19.15 8.10 21.33
CA CYS A 73 19.31 7.95 19.88
C CYS A 73 20.70 7.37 19.60
N LEU A 74 20.74 6.14 19.10
CA LEU A 74 21.98 5.45 18.72
C LEU A 74 22.67 6.19 17.57
N THR A 75 23.98 6.40 17.67
CA THR A 75 24.80 7.08 16.65
C THR A 75 25.92 6.21 16.10
N ALA A 76 26.50 5.33 16.93
CA ALA A 76 27.53 4.40 16.50
C ALA A 76 27.48 3.10 17.31
N ILE A 77 28.04 2.05 16.73
CA ILE A 77 28.29 0.76 17.39
C ILE A 77 29.74 0.39 17.08
N THR A 78 30.51 0.06 18.13
CA THR A 78 31.89 -0.36 17.99
C THR A 78 32.08 -1.72 18.66
N GLU A 79 32.65 -2.69 17.96
CA GLU A 79 33.03 -3.97 18.54
C GLU A 79 34.36 -3.79 19.28
N MET A 80 34.38 -4.19 20.54
CA MET A 80 35.54 -4.11 21.41
C MET A 80 36.37 -5.40 21.35
N GLU A 81 37.63 -5.38 21.82
CA GLU A 81 38.53 -6.54 21.81
C GLU A 81 37.99 -7.77 22.55
N ASP A 82 37.17 -7.56 23.57
CA ASP A 82 36.50 -8.62 24.35
C ASP A 82 35.21 -9.10 23.74
N SER A 83 34.87 -8.69 22.48
CA SER A 83 33.65 -9.00 21.74
C SER A 83 32.41 -8.34 22.35
N THR A 84 32.50 -7.41 23.28
CA THR A 84 31.36 -6.59 23.69
C THR A 84 31.12 -5.48 22.65
N LEU A 85 29.90 -4.97 22.62
CA LEU A 85 29.47 -3.92 21.70
C LEU A 85 29.29 -2.61 22.48
N LEU A 86 30.12 -1.62 22.19
CA LEU A 86 29.99 -0.27 22.74
C LEU A 86 29.02 0.53 21.86
N LEU A 87 27.97 1.04 22.45
CA LEU A 87 26.94 1.84 21.79
C LEU A 87 27.13 3.31 22.17
N ASP A 88 27.29 4.17 21.16
CA ASP A 88 27.32 5.61 21.32
C ASP A 88 25.91 6.20 21.08
N PHE A 89 25.50 7.09 21.97
CA PHE A 89 24.23 7.79 21.87
C PHE A 89 24.44 9.29 21.67
N LYS A 90 23.49 9.92 20.99
CA LYS A 90 23.47 11.38 20.85
C LYS A 90 23.54 12.04 22.21
N GLY A 91 24.48 12.96 22.38
CA GLY A 91 24.78 13.61 23.67
C GLY A 91 25.95 12.99 24.44
N GLY A 92 26.68 12.05 23.82
CA GLY A 92 27.97 11.54 24.35
C GLY A 92 27.83 10.41 25.39
N LYS A 93 26.65 9.90 25.65
CA LYS A 93 26.47 8.75 26.52
C LYS A 93 26.92 7.48 25.81
N GLN A 94 27.59 6.59 26.52
CA GLN A 94 28.04 5.30 26.03
C GLN A 94 27.54 4.19 26.96
N LEU A 95 27.16 3.03 26.36
CA LEU A 95 26.80 1.83 27.09
C LEU A 95 27.37 0.62 26.36
N ALA A 96 27.88 -0.35 27.11
CA ALA A 96 28.44 -1.60 26.59
C ALA A 96 27.44 -2.75 26.82
N PHE A 97 27.34 -3.67 25.85
CA PHE A 97 26.45 -4.82 25.88
C PHE A 97 27.10 -6.04 25.21
N ASP A 98 26.79 -7.23 25.69
CA ASP A 98 27.24 -8.48 25.05
C ASP A 98 26.53 -8.73 23.71
N ARG A 99 25.28 -8.27 23.58
CA ARG A 99 24.47 -8.45 22.36
C ARG A 99 23.54 -7.27 22.15
N VAL A 100 23.31 -6.94 20.88
CA VAL A 100 22.43 -5.83 20.48
C VAL A 100 21.46 -6.33 19.40
N ALA A 101 20.17 -6.06 19.58
CA ALA A 101 19.15 -6.25 18.56
C ALA A 101 18.68 -4.87 18.06
N ILE A 102 18.83 -4.61 16.76
CA ILE A 102 18.41 -3.35 16.14
C ILE A 102 17.04 -3.54 15.52
N THR A 103 16.02 -2.91 16.09
CA THR A 103 14.61 -3.01 15.67
C THR A 103 14.00 -1.63 15.42
N THR A 104 14.80 -0.69 14.95
CA THR A 104 14.46 0.73 14.76
C THR A 104 13.54 0.99 13.55
N GLY A 105 13.13 -0.06 12.84
CA GLY A 105 12.34 0.05 11.62
C GLY A 105 13.16 0.50 10.41
N SER A 106 12.48 0.86 9.33
CA SER A 106 13.14 1.36 8.13
C SER A 106 13.40 2.88 8.22
N HIS A 107 14.38 3.33 7.48
CA HIS A 107 14.72 4.75 7.36
C HIS A 107 14.78 5.17 5.90
N PRO A 108 14.30 6.38 5.53
CA PRO A 108 14.29 6.81 4.12
C PRO A 108 15.67 7.17 3.58
N ARG A 109 16.65 7.43 4.44
CA ARG A 109 18.00 7.85 4.06
C ARG A 109 19.04 6.81 4.44
N ILE A 110 19.94 6.50 3.52
CA ILE A 110 21.00 5.50 3.71
C ILE A 110 21.96 5.87 4.85
N GLU A 111 22.18 7.17 5.07
CA GLU A 111 23.07 7.67 6.12
C GLU A 111 22.63 7.23 7.53
N ASN A 112 21.34 6.99 7.73
CA ASN A 112 20.83 6.52 9.01
C ASN A 112 21.17 5.07 9.32
N PHE A 113 21.74 4.34 8.36
CA PHE A 113 22.25 2.98 8.54
C PHE A 113 23.78 2.94 8.66
N LYS A 114 24.44 4.11 8.79
CA LYS A 114 25.91 4.22 8.89
C LYS A 114 26.49 3.30 9.97
N HIS A 115 25.87 3.25 11.15
CA HIS A 115 26.28 2.38 12.24
C HIS A 115 26.28 0.88 11.88
N LEU A 116 25.50 0.44 10.88
CA LEU A 116 25.53 -0.93 10.37
C LEU A 116 26.58 -1.10 9.29
N SER A 117 26.74 -0.12 8.39
CA SER A 117 27.80 -0.19 7.37
C SER A 117 29.19 -0.14 7.97
N ASP A 118 29.38 0.61 9.06
CA ASP A 118 30.65 0.67 9.81
C ASP A 118 31.01 -0.70 10.44
N LEU A 119 30.02 -1.54 10.74
CA LEU A 119 30.21 -2.94 11.16
C LEU A 119 30.41 -3.92 9.99
N GLY A 120 30.56 -3.42 8.77
CA GLY A 120 30.80 -4.26 7.57
C GLY A 120 29.56 -4.78 6.88
N HIS A 121 28.34 -4.37 7.27
CA HIS A 121 27.13 -4.76 6.57
C HIS A 121 26.96 -4.01 5.24
N ALA A 122 26.63 -4.75 4.17
CA ALA A 122 26.22 -4.15 2.91
C ALA A 122 24.79 -3.62 3.02
N ILE A 123 24.61 -2.32 2.82
CA ILE A 123 23.31 -1.67 2.91
C ILE A 123 22.79 -1.33 1.50
N GLU A 124 21.68 -1.92 1.11
CA GLU A 124 20.95 -1.52 -0.09
C GLU A 124 20.26 -0.18 0.13
N THR A 125 20.37 0.73 -0.84
CA THR A 125 19.74 2.06 -0.76
C THR A 125 18.22 1.92 -0.56
N PRO A 126 17.65 2.47 0.52
CA PRO A 126 16.23 2.46 0.73
C PRO A 126 15.49 3.23 -0.36
N ILE A 127 14.43 2.64 -0.88
CA ILE A 127 13.53 3.30 -1.82
C ILE A 127 12.08 3.23 -1.30
N PRO A 128 11.26 4.25 -1.53
CA PRO A 128 9.83 4.19 -1.22
C PRO A 128 9.18 2.97 -1.89
N ALA A 129 8.39 2.21 -1.13
CA ALA A 129 7.82 0.95 -1.60
C ALA A 129 6.31 0.80 -1.35
N LEU A 130 5.70 1.73 -0.64
CA LEU A 130 4.26 1.73 -0.36
C LEU A 130 3.79 3.17 -0.32
N PHE A 131 3.14 3.63 -1.39
CA PHE A 131 2.74 5.03 -1.53
C PHE A 131 1.58 5.19 -2.51
N THR A 132 0.96 6.36 -2.45
CA THR A 132 -0.13 6.80 -3.32
C THR A 132 0.42 7.48 -4.58
N PHE A 133 -0.37 7.53 -5.66
CA PHE A 133 0.04 8.22 -6.89
C PHE A 133 -0.57 9.62 -6.98
N ASN A 134 0.28 10.60 -7.23
CA ASN A 134 -0.15 11.95 -7.59
C ASN A 134 -0.60 11.96 -9.05
N ILE A 135 -1.76 12.54 -9.32
CA ILE A 135 -2.31 12.70 -10.68
C ILE A 135 -2.40 14.19 -11.01
N ALA A 136 -1.87 14.56 -12.18
CA ALA A 136 -1.86 15.97 -12.60
C ALA A 136 -3.26 16.49 -12.97
N ASP A 137 -4.15 15.63 -13.45
CA ASP A 137 -5.50 15.96 -13.89
C ASP A 137 -6.34 16.54 -12.74
N LYS A 138 -6.68 17.83 -12.86
CA LYS A 138 -7.48 18.55 -11.85
C LYS A 138 -8.91 18.01 -11.76
N ALA A 139 -9.54 17.76 -12.93
CA ALA A 139 -10.90 17.25 -12.98
C ALA A 139 -11.02 15.85 -12.33
N PHE A 140 -9.99 15.01 -12.48
CA PHE A 140 -9.92 13.74 -11.78
C PHE A 140 -9.88 13.93 -10.25
N LYS A 141 -9.11 14.90 -9.76
CA LYS A 141 -8.99 15.17 -8.31
C LYS A 141 -10.28 15.73 -7.69
N GLU A 142 -11.14 16.36 -8.48
CA GLU A 142 -12.47 16.79 -8.03
C GLU A 142 -13.38 15.62 -7.64
N LEU A 143 -13.06 14.40 -8.09
CA LEU A 143 -13.75 13.16 -7.69
C LEU A 143 -13.37 12.68 -6.28
N MET A 144 -12.58 13.43 -5.52
CA MET A 144 -12.15 13.09 -4.17
C MET A 144 -13.27 12.47 -3.33
N GLY A 145 -12.93 11.40 -2.61
CA GLY A 145 -13.87 10.61 -1.80
C GLY A 145 -14.58 9.51 -2.57
N THR A 146 -14.42 9.42 -3.91
CA THR A 146 -15.00 8.33 -4.68
C THR A 146 -14.17 7.06 -4.49
N VAL A 147 -14.84 5.96 -4.12
CA VAL A 147 -14.28 4.62 -4.05
C VAL A 147 -14.83 3.79 -5.21
N VAL A 148 -13.98 3.02 -5.86
CA VAL A 148 -14.37 2.03 -6.88
C VAL A 148 -13.79 0.69 -6.49
N GLU A 149 -14.63 -0.33 -6.41
CA GLU A 149 -14.26 -1.66 -5.94
C GLU A 149 -15.07 -2.73 -6.65
N PRO A 150 -14.38 -3.76 -7.17
CA PRO A 150 -12.94 -3.85 -7.36
C PRO A 150 -12.47 -3.16 -8.64
N VAL A 151 -11.18 -2.80 -8.72
CA VAL A 151 -10.53 -2.35 -9.95
C VAL A 151 -9.27 -3.15 -10.21
N TYR A 152 -8.79 -3.17 -11.48
CA TYR A 152 -7.41 -3.54 -11.79
C TYR A 152 -6.60 -2.29 -12.08
N THR A 153 -5.40 -2.23 -11.52
CA THR A 153 -4.39 -1.20 -11.81
C THR A 153 -3.16 -1.84 -12.42
N SER A 154 -2.52 -1.18 -13.39
CA SER A 154 -1.32 -1.71 -14.03
C SER A 154 -0.41 -0.58 -14.55
N ILE A 155 0.86 -0.92 -14.76
CA ILE A 155 1.82 -0.08 -15.47
C ILE A 155 1.96 -0.66 -16.89
N PRO A 156 1.45 0.04 -17.93
CA PRO A 156 1.49 -0.43 -19.32
C PRO A 156 2.90 -0.80 -19.75
N GLY A 157 3.03 -1.87 -20.54
CA GLY A 157 4.33 -2.38 -21.03
C GLY A 157 5.14 -3.17 -19.99
N THR A 158 4.59 -3.38 -18.79
CA THR A 158 5.23 -4.16 -17.72
C THR A 158 4.33 -5.31 -17.23
N LYS A 159 4.88 -6.16 -16.37
CA LYS A 159 4.12 -7.22 -15.68
C LYS A 159 3.45 -6.73 -14.38
N PHE A 160 3.64 -5.47 -14.00
CA PHE A 160 3.15 -4.96 -12.73
C PHE A 160 1.66 -4.65 -12.83
N LYS A 161 0.88 -5.35 -12.02
CA LYS A 161 -0.56 -5.19 -11.87
C LYS A 161 -0.99 -5.50 -10.45
N ALA A 162 -2.07 -4.88 -10.02
CA ALA A 162 -2.69 -5.12 -8.72
C ALA A 162 -4.20 -4.91 -8.80
N GLU A 163 -4.92 -5.49 -7.86
CA GLU A 163 -6.38 -5.40 -7.77
C GLU A 163 -6.83 -5.07 -6.35
N GLY A 164 -8.03 -4.56 -6.25
CA GLY A 164 -8.71 -4.21 -5.00
C GLY A 164 -9.44 -2.88 -5.10
N PRO A 165 -9.86 -2.33 -3.95
CA PRO A 165 -10.43 -1.00 -3.88
C PRO A 165 -9.43 0.09 -4.31
N LEU A 166 -9.93 1.11 -5.04
CA LEU A 166 -9.23 2.34 -5.37
C LEU A 166 -10.01 3.52 -4.81
N LEU A 167 -9.31 4.39 -4.09
CA LEU A 167 -9.83 5.64 -3.54
C LEU A 167 -9.24 6.82 -4.31
N ILE A 168 -10.10 7.70 -4.82
CA ILE A 168 -9.68 8.97 -5.40
C ILE A 168 -9.53 10.01 -4.27
N THR A 169 -8.38 10.67 -4.23
CA THR A 169 -8.00 11.64 -3.20
C THR A 169 -7.77 13.02 -3.84
N HIS A 170 -7.58 14.06 -3.02
CA HIS A 170 -7.30 15.41 -3.50
C HIS A 170 -5.92 15.55 -4.19
N TRP A 171 -5.03 14.58 -4.08
CA TRP A 171 -3.77 14.53 -4.85
C TRP A 171 -3.79 13.53 -6.01
N GLY A 172 -4.70 12.55 -6.01
CA GLY A 172 -4.76 11.54 -7.06
C GLY A 172 -5.38 10.22 -6.61
N MET A 173 -4.63 9.13 -6.59
CA MET A 173 -5.15 7.79 -6.32
C MET A 173 -4.49 7.14 -5.11
N SER A 174 -5.30 6.45 -4.30
CA SER A 174 -4.92 5.65 -3.14
C SER A 174 -5.74 4.35 -3.08
N GLY A 175 -5.70 3.67 -1.95
CA GLY A 175 -6.42 2.43 -1.71
C GLY A 175 -5.60 1.18 -2.01
N PRO A 176 -6.09 -0.01 -1.61
CA PRO A 176 -5.35 -1.27 -1.68
C PRO A 176 -4.79 -1.61 -3.07
N ALA A 177 -5.53 -1.36 -4.15
CA ALA A 177 -5.04 -1.60 -5.52
C ALA A 177 -3.80 -0.76 -5.83
N VAL A 178 -3.80 0.52 -5.43
CA VAL A 178 -2.70 1.47 -5.66
C VAL A 178 -1.49 1.14 -4.77
N LEU A 179 -1.71 0.88 -3.49
CA LEU A 179 -0.66 0.54 -2.54
C LEU A 179 0.04 -0.77 -2.91
N LYS A 180 -0.69 -1.80 -3.33
CA LYS A 180 -0.11 -3.05 -3.83
C LYS A 180 0.71 -2.82 -5.10
N LEU A 181 0.18 -2.04 -6.07
CA LEU A 181 0.90 -1.72 -7.30
C LEU A 181 2.21 -1.00 -7.01
N SER A 182 2.20 0.04 -6.18
CA SER A 182 3.40 0.79 -5.80
C SER A 182 4.43 -0.11 -5.12
N SER A 183 4.00 -1.00 -4.22
CA SER A 183 4.88 -1.94 -3.54
C SER A 183 5.54 -2.95 -4.51
N HIS A 184 4.75 -3.54 -5.42
CA HIS A 184 5.26 -4.53 -6.36
C HIS A 184 6.21 -3.93 -7.39
N SER A 185 5.96 -2.69 -7.82
CA SER A 185 6.72 -1.98 -8.85
C SER A 185 7.76 -0.99 -8.31
N ALA A 186 8.01 -0.94 -7.01
CA ALA A 186 8.81 0.10 -6.36
C ALA A 186 10.17 0.38 -7.03
N ARG A 187 10.93 -0.67 -7.41
CA ARG A 187 12.22 -0.50 -8.10
C ARG A 187 12.03 0.09 -9.50
N HIS A 188 11.08 -0.42 -10.26
CA HIS A 188 10.74 0.11 -11.58
C HIS A 188 10.31 1.58 -11.51
N LEU A 189 9.50 1.95 -10.51
CA LEU A 189 9.09 3.33 -10.29
C LEU A 189 10.29 4.23 -9.94
N HIS A 190 11.18 3.75 -9.09
CA HIS A 190 12.41 4.46 -8.74
C HIS A 190 13.31 4.69 -9.97
N GLU A 191 13.55 3.66 -10.80
CA GLU A 191 14.33 3.71 -12.04
C GLU A 191 13.74 4.69 -13.07
N ASN A 192 12.42 4.95 -13.02
CA ASN A 192 11.71 5.91 -13.86
C ASN A 192 11.41 7.24 -13.14
N ASN A 193 12.16 7.59 -12.08
CA ASN A 193 11.97 8.82 -11.31
C ASN A 193 10.52 9.02 -10.83
N TYR A 194 9.80 7.94 -10.56
CA TYR A 194 8.40 7.92 -10.14
C TYR A 194 7.43 8.57 -11.15
N GLN A 195 7.81 8.64 -12.42
CA GLN A 195 6.99 9.19 -13.49
C GLN A 195 6.64 8.08 -14.50
N VAL A 196 5.45 7.53 -14.36
CA VAL A 196 4.95 6.44 -15.21
C VAL A 196 3.47 6.66 -15.55
N LYS A 197 3.03 6.01 -16.62
CA LYS A 197 1.61 5.91 -16.94
C LYS A 197 0.99 4.79 -16.10
N ILE A 198 -0.17 5.05 -15.51
CA ILE A 198 -0.97 4.05 -14.83
C ILE A 198 -2.25 3.83 -15.63
N ALA A 199 -2.55 2.59 -15.94
CA ALA A 199 -3.84 2.19 -16.49
C ALA A 199 -4.72 1.65 -15.36
N VAL A 200 -5.99 2.05 -15.35
CA VAL A 200 -7.00 1.59 -14.41
C VAL A 200 -8.13 0.95 -15.18
N ASN A 201 -8.39 -0.32 -14.95
CA ASN A 201 -9.62 -0.96 -15.42
C ASN A 201 -10.68 -0.81 -14.31
N TRP A 202 -11.60 0.09 -14.54
CA TRP A 202 -12.61 0.54 -13.59
C TRP A 202 -13.71 -0.50 -13.33
N VAL A 203 -13.88 -1.44 -14.24
CA VAL A 203 -15.00 -2.41 -14.20
C VAL A 203 -14.55 -3.82 -13.79
N HIS A 204 -13.26 -4.01 -13.52
CA HIS A 204 -12.67 -5.29 -13.11
C HIS A 204 -12.92 -6.46 -14.09
N GLU A 205 -13.36 -6.17 -15.32
CA GLU A 205 -13.55 -7.17 -16.36
C GLU A 205 -12.40 -7.10 -17.37
N THR A 206 -11.67 -8.20 -17.52
CA THR A 206 -10.52 -8.29 -18.42
C THR A 206 -10.86 -8.85 -19.80
N ASN A 207 -12.03 -9.47 -19.92
CA ASN A 207 -12.51 -9.99 -21.19
C ASN A 207 -13.22 -8.87 -21.97
N ARG A 208 -12.55 -8.33 -22.97
CA ARG A 208 -13.08 -7.27 -23.85
C ARG A 208 -14.44 -7.62 -24.44
N SER A 209 -14.67 -8.87 -24.82
CA SER A 209 -15.95 -9.28 -25.44
C SER A 209 -17.12 -9.15 -24.46
N LEU A 210 -16.91 -9.43 -23.17
CA LEU A 210 -17.92 -9.25 -22.13
C LEU A 210 -18.22 -7.77 -21.89
N VAL A 211 -17.19 -6.92 -21.91
CA VAL A 211 -17.37 -5.46 -21.81
C VAL A 211 -18.17 -4.94 -23.00
N GLU A 212 -17.83 -5.38 -24.21
CA GLU A 212 -18.56 -5.02 -25.43
C GLU A 212 -20.01 -5.49 -25.41
N GLU A 213 -20.28 -6.67 -24.87
CA GLU A 213 -21.63 -7.20 -24.70
C GLU A 213 -22.46 -6.37 -23.71
N ASN A 214 -21.88 -6.01 -22.57
CA ASN A 214 -22.51 -5.14 -21.58
C ASN A 214 -22.89 -3.79 -22.19
N ILE A 215 -21.94 -3.15 -22.90
CA ILE A 215 -22.18 -1.87 -23.56
C ILE A 215 -23.25 -2.00 -24.65
N ARG A 216 -23.26 -3.08 -25.45
CA ARG A 216 -24.30 -3.32 -26.44
C ARG A 216 -25.69 -3.47 -25.80
N GLY A 217 -25.78 -4.14 -24.64
CA GLY A 217 -27.02 -4.24 -23.87
C GLY A 217 -27.55 -2.88 -23.42
N ILE A 218 -26.64 -1.95 -23.06
CA ILE A 218 -27.03 -0.58 -22.70
C ILE A 218 -27.50 0.20 -23.94
N ILE A 219 -26.81 0.07 -25.07
CA ILE A 219 -27.14 0.74 -26.34
C ILE A 219 -28.50 0.24 -26.89
N ALA A 220 -28.98 -0.92 -26.47
CA ALA A 220 -30.34 -1.38 -26.78
C ALA A 220 -31.43 -0.40 -26.30
N ASN A 221 -31.11 0.56 -25.41
CA ASN A 221 -31.93 1.70 -25.01
C ASN A 221 -31.45 3.02 -25.64
N PRO A 222 -31.50 3.18 -26.97
CA PRO A 222 -30.79 4.19 -27.72
C PRO A 222 -31.19 5.64 -27.37
N GLN A 223 -32.40 5.85 -26.87
CA GLN A 223 -32.94 7.18 -26.53
C GLN A 223 -32.51 7.67 -25.13
N LYS A 224 -31.93 6.80 -24.31
CA LYS A 224 -31.42 7.21 -22.99
C LYS A 224 -30.17 8.03 -23.14
N GLN A 225 -30.00 9.02 -22.25
CA GLN A 225 -28.81 9.84 -22.18
C GLN A 225 -27.62 9.05 -21.57
N LEU A 226 -26.41 9.39 -21.94
CA LEU A 226 -25.19 8.78 -21.43
C LEU A 226 -25.12 8.84 -19.90
N ALA A 227 -25.50 9.96 -19.30
CA ALA A 227 -25.51 10.13 -17.86
C ALA A 227 -26.50 9.24 -17.11
N SER A 228 -27.58 8.78 -17.78
CA SER A 228 -28.71 8.09 -17.12
C SER A 228 -28.47 6.59 -16.93
N ILE A 229 -27.61 5.96 -17.72
CA ILE A 229 -27.26 4.53 -17.59
C ILE A 229 -25.75 4.41 -17.49
N ARG A 230 -25.29 3.76 -16.43
CA ARG A 230 -23.86 3.59 -16.13
C ARG A 230 -23.45 2.14 -16.31
N PRO A 231 -22.44 1.85 -17.15
CA PRO A 231 -21.88 0.51 -17.25
C PRO A 231 -21.38 0.03 -15.87
N TYR A 232 -21.62 -1.23 -15.55
CA TYR A 232 -21.13 -1.89 -14.33
C TYR A 232 -21.42 -1.13 -13.04
N TYR A 233 -22.47 -0.30 -13.02
CA TYR A 233 -22.85 0.53 -11.85
C TYR A 233 -21.74 1.47 -11.36
N LEU A 234 -20.85 1.91 -12.23
CA LEU A 234 -19.80 2.87 -11.90
C LEU A 234 -20.35 4.05 -11.08
N PRO A 235 -19.62 4.57 -10.10
CA PRO A 235 -20.02 5.77 -9.36
C PRO A 235 -20.36 6.91 -10.30
N SER A 236 -21.48 7.60 -10.07
CA SER A 236 -22.00 8.62 -11.00
C SER A 236 -20.99 9.73 -11.30
N ARG A 237 -20.26 10.20 -10.29
CA ARG A 237 -19.21 11.23 -10.48
C ARG A 237 -18.09 10.75 -11.38
N LEU A 238 -17.62 9.52 -11.20
CA LEU A 238 -16.59 8.92 -12.06
C LEU A 238 -17.12 8.75 -13.48
N TRP A 239 -18.34 8.24 -13.64
CA TRP A 239 -18.96 8.05 -14.96
C TRP A 239 -19.08 9.37 -15.73
N LEU A 240 -19.54 10.45 -15.10
CA LEU A 240 -19.60 11.78 -15.72
C LEU A 240 -18.22 12.28 -16.15
N TYR A 241 -17.20 12.10 -15.31
CA TYR A 241 -15.84 12.44 -15.66
C TYR A 241 -15.34 11.66 -16.89
N LEU A 242 -15.61 10.32 -16.97
CA LEU A 242 -15.22 9.51 -18.13
C LEU A 242 -15.90 9.96 -19.41
N ILE A 243 -17.21 10.26 -19.37
CA ILE A 243 -17.96 10.83 -20.52
C ILE A 243 -17.30 12.12 -20.99
N GLN A 244 -17.03 13.05 -20.10
CA GLN A 244 -16.42 14.35 -20.42
C GLN A 244 -15.00 14.18 -20.96
N LYS A 245 -14.23 13.26 -20.41
CA LYS A 245 -12.88 12.93 -20.87
C LYS A 245 -12.87 12.38 -22.30
N MET A 246 -13.91 11.66 -22.69
CA MET A 246 -14.11 11.22 -24.08
C MET A 246 -14.59 12.34 -25.02
N GLY A 247 -14.84 13.54 -24.50
CA GLY A 247 -15.36 14.68 -25.28
C GLY A 247 -16.86 14.63 -25.54
N TYR A 248 -17.64 13.88 -24.76
CA TYR A 248 -19.08 13.81 -24.88
C TYR A 248 -19.79 14.63 -23.79
N ALA A 249 -20.91 15.25 -24.17
CA ALA A 249 -21.83 15.85 -23.22
C ALA A 249 -22.64 14.76 -22.50
N PRO A 250 -22.90 14.89 -21.18
CA PRO A 250 -23.68 13.92 -20.42
C PRO A 250 -25.10 13.67 -20.94
N GLU A 251 -25.69 14.70 -21.57
CA GLU A 251 -27.05 14.70 -22.13
C GLU A 251 -27.12 13.96 -23.47
N LYS A 252 -25.98 13.69 -24.11
CA LYS A 252 -25.91 12.97 -25.38
C LYS A 252 -26.56 11.59 -25.26
N LYS A 253 -27.29 11.18 -26.28
CA LYS A 253 -27.96 9.87 -26.29
C LYS A 253 -26.98 8.75 -26.65
N TRP A 254 -27.22 7.57 -26.13
CA TRP A 254 -26.44 6.37 -26.46
C TRP A 254 -26.46 6.06 -27.96
N ALA A 255 -27.57 6.30 -28.67
CA ALA A 255 -27.64 6.17 -30.11
C ALA A 255 -26.63 7.02 -30.89
N GLU A 256 -26.25 8.16 -30.33
CA GLU A 256 -25.35 9.12 -30.98
C GLU A 256 -23.87 8.82 -30.74
N MET A 257 -23.54 7.83 -29.90
CA MET A 257 -22.17 7.45 -29.62
C MET A 257 -21.50 6.77 -30.81
N GLY A 258 -22.23 5.90 -31.52
CA GLY A 258 -21.73 5.13 -32.65
C GLY A 258 -20.62 4.14 -32.27
N LYS A 259 -20.13 3.37 -33.24
CA LYS A 259 -19.10 2.35 -33.03
C LYS A 259 -17.76 2.95 -32.54
N LYS A 260 -17.38 4.11 -33.07
CA LYS A 260 -16.14 4.79 -32.67
C LYS A 260 -16.18 5.21 -31.20
N GLY A 261 -17.30 5.76 -30.76
CA GLY A 261 -17.48 6.16 -29.36
C GLY A 261 -17.52 4.97 -28.42
N SER A 262 -18.17 3.87 -28.81
CA SER A 262 -18.17 2.63 -28.00
C SER A 262 -16.75 2.06 -27.82
N ASN A 263 -15.94 2.06 -28.89
CA ASN A 263 -14.56 1.62 -28.78
C ASN A 263 -13.73 2.53 -27.86
N LEU A 264 -13.91 3.86 -27.98
CA LEU A 264 -13.25 4.82 -27.11
C LEU A 264 -13.63 4.63 -25.64
N LEU A 265 -14.91 4.34 -25.36
CA LEU A 265 -15.39 4.06 -24.03
C LEU A 265 -14.72 2.84 -23.40
N ILE A 266 -14.50 1.78 -24.18
CA ILE A 266 -13.82 0.57 -23.72
C ILE A 266 -12.34 0.82 -23.40
N GLU A 267 -11.74 1.83 -24.04
CA GLU A 267 -10.31 2.18 -23.88
C GLU A 267 -10.07 3.28 -22.85
N THR A 268 -11.11 4.00 -22.43
CA THR A 268 -11.02 5.11 -21.45
C THR A 268 -11.12 4.65 -20.01
#